data_5d553409561af69b9f5a739c18ae9159
#
_entry.id   5d553409561af69b9f5a739c18ae9159
#
_cell.length_a   1.000
_cell.length_b   1.000
_cell.length_c   1.000
_cell.angle_alpha   90.00
_cell.angle_beta   90.00
_cell.angle_gamma   90.00
#
_symmetry.space_group_name_H-M   'P 1'
#
loop_
_entity.id
_entity.type
_entity.pdbx_description
1 polymer ?
#
loop_
_entity_poly.entity_id
_entity_poly.type
_entity_poly.pdbx_seq_one_letter_code
_entity_poly.pdbx_strand_id
1 'polypeptide(L)'
;NLLQNVLLLVFVLFPIGNRYLRWFRTLVAVVCAAALVYSESWLPGLDSIRGNFHNLAAMESGYLLDSALNFLNFEMIGAGIALIIIAIRDYIRVTTFTVGYLFILLCAPLWQPFVAQLRAPAPATEVVASVDNAKKPAEEKKSDLIPQTAEPTSKNLDEWLKRFHDTEKDRRAEWPDKLAKDSTPFDILLLNICSLSNDDLKAVGLENHEVLKQFNIRFENFNSATSYSGPAALRLLKSVCGQPSHEDLYEGRNPDCEIMNRLARLGYNQHVFMDHSGKYDNFYQSLRHLAGLSPQLAEMKYPKRYDSFDEEPIGDARAVFKDYENTIAADKGGRSATFINMIALHDGNRFANKRRLAPFKPRAQAMLDDLGSLITDLEKSGRKVMLVVVPEHGAAEKGDKVQVAHLRDIPSPAITHVPALVKFIGVTPADSPVAVDTKTSYLAVSSLIGRVLETNYFGKPEGEVPLKDLVKDLPQTHSVSENANAKVVNYKGKDYVKMDNKDWREYAK
;
A
#
# COMPACT_ATOMS: atom_id res chain seq x y z
N ASN A 1 21.75 9.51 -18.69
CA ASN A 1 21.97 10.58 -19.72
C ASN A 1 23.44 11.06 -19.79
N LEU A 2 24.40 10.10 -19.99
CA LEU A 2 25.84 10.41 -20.03
C LEU A 2 26.16 11.56 -21.02
N LEU A 3 25.51 11.57 -22.18
CA LEU A 3 25.74 12.61 -23.19
C LEU A 3 25.37 14.00 -22.70
N GLN A 4 24.26 14.18 -22.00
CA GLN A 4 23.81 15.48 -21.49
C GLN A 4 24.74 15.98 -20.36
N ASN A 5 25.19 15.09 -19.49
CA ASN A 5 26.18 15.40 -18.45
C ASN A 5 27.52 15.82 -19.06
N VAL A 6 27.97 15.14 -20.12
CA VAL A 6 29.20 15.52 -20.87
C VAL A 6 29.04 16.87 -21.55
N LEU A 7 27.90 17.15 -22.19
CA LEU A 7 27.64 18.45 -22.82
C LEU A 7 27.60 19.59 -21.79
N LEU A 8 27.00 19.39 -20.62
CA LEU A 8 27.02 20.36 -19.54
C LEU A 8 28.44 20.63 -19.05
N LEU A 9 29.24 19.57 -18.91
CA LEU A 9 30.63 19.67 -18.52
C LEU A 9 31.45 20.49 -19.53
N VAL A 10 31.32 20.20 -20.83
CA VAL A 10 31.97 20.95 -21.93
C VAL A 10 31.57 22.44 -21.87
N PHE A 11 30.26 22.70 -21.66
CA PHE A 11 29.73 24.05 -21.52
C PHE A 11 30.35 24.81 -20.35
N VAL A 12 30.54 24.17 -19.18
CA VAL A 12 31.17 24.74 -17.98
C VAL A 12 32.65 25.00 -18.19
N LEU A 13 33.36 24.10 -18.90
CA LEU A 13 34.80 24.20 -19.13
C LEU A 13 35.17 25.16 -20.26
N PHE A 14 34.21 25.59 -21.09
CA PHE A 14 34.50 26.47 -22.22
C PHE A 14 35.11 27.79 -21.75
N PRO A 15 36.30 28.18 -22.24
CA PRO A 15 37.01 29.39 -21.75
C PRO A 15 36.30 30.67 -22.24
N ILE A 16 35.85 31.52 -21.33
CA ILE A 16 35.22 32.81 -21.60
C ILE A 16 36.05 33.90 -20.91
N GLY A 17 36.60 34.82 -21.69
CA GLY A 17 37.44 35.92 -21.19
C GLY A 17 36.62 36.99 -20.43
N ASN A 18 35.42 37.31 -20.85
CA ASN A 18 34.55 38.32 -20.26
C ASN A 18 33.95 37.87 -18.93
N ARG A 19 34.12 38.67 -17.85
CA ARG A 19 33.64 38.33 -16.51
C ARG A 19 32.11 38.23 -16.39
N TYR A 20 31.36 39.05 -17.13
CA TYR A 20 29.89 39.04 -17.11
C TYR A 20 29.32 37.82 -17.85
N LEU A 21 29.94 37.46 -18.98
CA LEU A 21 29.59 36.24 -19.72
C LEU A 21 29.92 34.98 -18.91
N ARG A 22 31.02 34.98 -18.15
CA ARG A 22 31.35 33.85 -17.23
C ARG A 22 30.30 33.69 -16.14
N TRP A 23 29.84 34.81 -15.54
CA TRP A 23 28.79 34.78 -14.52
C TRP A 23 27.48 34.25 -15.11
N PHE A 24 27.07 34.76 -16.28
CA PHE A 24 25.89 34.30 -16.99
C PHE A 24 25.97 32.81 -17.34
N ARG A 25 27.12 32.34 -17.88
CA ARG A 25 27.36 30.92 -18.13
C ARG A 25 27.19 30.07 -16.88
N THR A 26 27.74 30.53 -15.74
CA THR A 26 27.63 29.79 -14.47
C THR A 26 26.19 29.70 -14.00
N LEU A 27 25.41 30.77 -14.14
CA LEU A 27 23.98 30.76 -13.81
C LEU A 27 23.23 29.74 -14.68
N VAL A 28 23.45 29.78 -15.99
CA VAL A 28 22.83 28.81 -16.94
C VAL A 28 23.28 27.37 -16.60
N ALA A 29 24.54 27.16 -16.30
CA ALA A 29 25.05 25.85 -15.90
C ALA A 29 24.40 25.28 -14.63
N VAL A 30 24.16 26.13 -13.63
CA VAL A 30 23.45 25.75 -12.40
C VAL A 30 22.01 25.33 -12.71
N VAL A 31 21.31 26.12 -13.53
CA VAL A 31 19.92 25.78 -13.94
C VAL A 31 19.88 24.46 -14.72
N CYS A 32 20.81 24.28 -15.68
CA CYS A 32 20.91 23.03 -16.44
C CYS A 32 21.27 21.82 -15.56
N ALA A 33 22.20 22.00 -14.61
CA ALA A 33 22.57 20.96 -13.64
C ALA A 33 21.37 20.56 -12.79
N ALA A 34 20.62 21.53 -12.25
CA ALA A 34 19.42 21.28 -11.48
C ALA A 34 18.35 20.53 -12.31
N ALA A 35 18.15 20.94 -13.57
CA ALA A 35 17.22 20.27 -14.48
C ALA A 35 17.65 18.81 -14.80
N LEU A 36 18.95 18.56 -14.97
CA LEU A 36 19.49 17.21 -15.17
C LEU A 36 19.30 16.33 -13.93
N VAL A 37 19.66 16.86 -12.75
CA VAL A 37 19.46 16.14 -11.47
C VAL A 37 17.98 15.81 -11.30
N TYR A 38 17.07 16.76 -11.57
CA TYR A 38 15.65 16.53 -11.51
C TYR A 38 15.19 15.44 -12.49
N SER A 39 15.67 15.49 -13.74
CA SER A 39 15.29 14.52 -14.78
C SER A 39 15.81 13.10 -14.51
N GLU A 40 16.91 12.96 -13.77
CA GLU A 40 17.50 11.68 -13.37
C GLU A 40 17.02 11.20 -12.00
N SER A 41 16.43 12.09 -11.21
CA SER A 41 15.85 11.75 -9.89
C SER A 41 14.55 10.96 -10.01
N TRP A 42 14.19 10.28 -8.94
CA TRP A 42 12.89 9.62 -8.74
C TRP A 42 11.81 10.59 -8.22
N LEU A 43 12.08 11.90 -8.25
CA LEU A 43 11.11 12.89 -7.81
C LEU A 43 9.86 12.88 -8.69
N PRO A 44 8.67 13.08 -8.11
CA PRO A 44 7.40 13.20 -8.84
C PRO A 44 7.48 14.28 -9.91
N GLY A 45 6.72 14.13 -10.99
CA GLY A 45 6.62 15.13 -12.04
C GLY A 45 6.08 16.46 -11.49
N LEU A 46 6.40 17.58 -12.16
CA LEU A 46 5.91 18.92 -11.77
C LEU A 46 4.38 18.99 -11.74
N ASP A 47 3.70 18.21 -12.59
CA ASP A 47 2.23 18.10 -12.62
C ASP A 47 1.70 17.43 -11.36
N SER A 48 2.41 16.43 -10.83
CA SER A 48 2.08 15.78 -9.56
C SER A 48 2.19 16.76 -8.38
N ILE A 49 3.28 17.54 -8.35
CA ILE A 49 3.47 18.58 -7.33
C ILE A 49 2.35 19.64 -7.44
N ARG A 50 2.01 20.05 -8.66
CA ARG A 50 0.95 21.04 -8.92
C ARG A 50 -0.43 20.51 -8.54
N GLY A 51 -0.75 19.24 -8.86
CA GLY A 51 -2.01 18.59 -8.50
C GLY A 51 -2.18 18.45 -6.98
N ASN A 52 -1.09 18.20 -6.26
CA ASN A 52 -1.10 18.05 -4.80
C ASN A 52 -0.84 19.36 -4.03
N PHE A 53 -0.61 20.47 -4.73
CA PHE A 53 -0.29 21.76 -4.08
C PHE A 53 -1.39 22.23 -3.13
N HIS A 54 -2.66 21.97 -3.46
CA HIS A 54 -3.78 22.31 -2.60
C HIS A 54 -3.76 21.52 -1.29
N ASN A 55 -3.40 20.24 -1.35
CA ASN A 55 -3.26 19.36 -0.19
C ASN A 55 -2.05 19.78 0.67
N LEU A 56 -0.92 20.14 0.03
CA LEU A 56 0.26 20.67 0.71
C LEU A 56 -0.04 22.00 1.41
N ALA A 57 -0.83 22.88 0.79
CA ALA A 57 -1.21 24.17 1.38
C ALA A 57 -2.18 24.03 2.58
N ALA A 58 -2.91 22.91 2.66
CA ALA A 58 -3.79 22.59 3.78
C ALA A 58 -3.06 21.95 4.97
N MET A 59 -1.79 21.56 4.79
CA MET A 59 -0.99 20.94 5.86
C MET A 59 -0.41 22.00 6.81
N GLU A 60 -0.33 21.68 8.09
CA GLU A 60 0.30 22.53 9.08
C GLU A 60 1.79 22.77 8.75
N SER A 61 2.25 24.01 8.91
CA SER A 61 3.64 24.40 8.63
C SER A 61 4.67 23.60 9.44
N GLY A 62 4.32 23.15 10.65
CA GLY A 62 5.17 22.29 11.48
C GLY A 62 5.37 20.91 10.86
N TYR A 63 4.31 20.29 10.35
CA TYR A 63 4.39 19.01 9.65
C TYR A 63 5.20 19.11 8.35
N LEU A 64 5.00 20.18 7.58
CA LEU A 64 5.78 20.42 6.36
C LEU A 64 7.26 20.61 6.66
N LEU A 65 7.59 21.29 7.76
CA LEU A 65 8.97 21.46 8.19
C LEU A 65 9.60 20.14 8.64
N ASP A 66 8.92 19.37 9.48
CA ASP A 66 9.40 18.06 9.94
C ASP A 66 9.57 17.09 8.76
N SER A 67 8.60 17.08 7.83
CA SER A 67 8.68 16.29 6.61
C SER A 67 9.87 16.73 5.74
N ALA A 68 10.05 18.04 5.53
CA ALA A 68 11.17 18.58 4.77
C ALA A 68 12.53 18.23 5.43
N LEU A 69 12.62 18.26 6.76
CA LEU A 69 13.82 17.87 7.50
C LEU A 69 14.15 16.39 7.33
N ASN A 70 13.16 15.51 7.20
CA ASN A 70 13.36 14.09 6.94
C ASN A 70 13.91 13.81 5.52
N PHE A 71 13.68 14.72 4.56
CA PHE A 71 14.30 14.64 3.22
C PHE A 71 15.76 15.12 3.20
N LEU A 72 16.21 15.82 4.23
CA LEU A 72 17.56 16.35 4.28
C LEU A 72 18.53 15.28 4.79
N ASN A 73 19.41 14.82 3.90
CA ASN A 73 20.54 13.99 4.33
C ASN A 73 21.62 14.89 4.96
N PHE A 74 21.57 15.02 6.29
CA PHE A 74 22.49 15.87 7.04
C PHE A 74 23.95 15.46 6.89
N GLU A 75 24.26 14.18 6.63
CA GLU A 75 25.60 13.71 6.35
C GLU A 75 26.12 14.27 5.02
N MET A 76 25.27 14.24 3.98
CA MET A 76 25.63 14.83 2.66
C MET A 76 25.75 16.35 2.74
N ILE A 77 24.88 17.02 3.50
CA ILE A 77 24.96 18.47 3.73
C ILE A 77 26.25 18.80 4.48
N GLY A 78 26.57 18.06 5.53
CA GLY A 78 27.81 18.20 6.29
C GLY A 78 29.04 17.97 5.41
N ALA A 79 29.04 16.94 4.57
CA ALA A 79 30.12 16.70 3.61
C ALA A 79 30.25 17.84 2.57
N GLY A 80 29.10 18.34 2.06
CA GLY A 80 29.08 19.48 1.15
C GLY A 80 29.65 20.76 1.77
N ILE A 81 29.27 21.08 3.00
CA ILE A 81 29.82 22.23 3.76
C ILE A 81 31.31 22.04 4.01
N ALA A 82 31.73 20.85 4.40
CA ALA A 82 33.17 20.56 4.61
C ALA A 82 33.98 20.77 3.32
N LEU A 83 33.44 20.28 2.17
CA LEU A 83 34.10 20.51 0.87
C LEU A 83 34.14 21.99 0.48
N ILE A 84 33.13 22.78 0.76
CA ILE A 84 33.08 24.22 0.51
C ILE A 84 34.13 24.93 1.38
N ILE A 85 34.26 24.56 2.67
CA ILE A 85 35.25 25.11 3.59
C ILE A 85 36.67 24.79 3.10
N ILE A 86 36.94 23.55 2.69
CA ILE A 86 38.25 23.13 2.14
C ILE A 86 38.51 23.91 0.84
N ALA A 87 37.54 24.06 -0.05
CA ALA A 87 37.69 24.78 -1.31
C ALA A 87 38.03 26.28 -1.08
N ILE A 88 37.38 26.92 -0.12
CA ILE A 88 37.65 28.31 0.26
C ILE A 88 39.03 28.45 0.89
N ARG A 89 39.38 27.53 1.78
CA ARG A 89 40.65 27.57 2.51
C ARG A 89 41.88 27.38 1.60
N ASP A 90 41.79 26.42 0.67
CA ASP A 90 42.95 25.97 -0.12
C ASP A 90 42.99 26.61 -1.52
N TYR A 91 42.20 27.64 -1.82
CA TYR A 91 42.11 28.28 -3.14
C TYR A 91 42.00 27.29 -4.31
N ILE A 92 41.26 26.18 -4.11
CA ILE A 92 41.09 25.17 -5.14
C ILE A 92 40.30 25.78 -6.30
N ARG A 93 40.89 25.85 -7.49
CA ARG A 93 40.22 26.35 -8.68
C ARG A 93 39.07 25.41 -9.09
N VAL A 94 37.98 25.98 -9.58
CA VAL A 94 36.81 25.24 -10.12
C VAL A 94 37.22 24.09 -11.03
N THR A 95 38.29 24.27 -11.81
CA THR A 95 38.88 23.24 -12.69
C THR A 95 39.30 21.96 -11.95
N THR A 96 39.86 22.07 -10.76
CA THR A 96 40.31 20.90 -9.98
C THR A 96 39.12 20.10 -9.46
N PHE A 97 38.06 20.80 -9.02
CA PHE A 97 36.80 20.15 -8.62
C PHE A 97 36.13 19.44 -9.79
N THR A 98 36.11 20.09 -10.94
CA THR A 98 35.49 19.52 -12.17
C THR A 98 36.24 18.29 -12.65
N VAL A 99 37.56 18.30 -12.61
CA VAL A 99 38.40 17.15 -12.95
C VAL A 99 38.23 16.01 -11.93
N GLY A 100 38.18 16.33 -10.64
CA GLY A 100 37.90 15.34 -9.58
C GLY A 100 36.52 14.69 -9.73
N TYR A 101 35.49 15.48 -10.01
CA TYR A 101 34.12 14.99 -10.27
C TYR A 101 34.07 14.09 -11.50
N LEU A 102 34.76 14.50 -12.58
CA LEU A 102 34.85 13.68 -13.81
C LEU A 102 35.56 12.34 -13.52
N PHE A 103 36.62 12.37 -12.75
CA PHE A 103 37.35 11.16 -12.35
C PHE A 103 36.46 10.22 -11.53
N ILE A 104 35.68 10.76 -10.58
CA ILE A 104 34.73 9.98 -9.79
C ILE A 104 33.66 9.37 -10.69
N LEU A 105 33.08 10.13 -11.63
CA LEU A 105 32.07 9.62 -12.57
C LEU A 105 32.64 8.55 -13.52
N LEU A 106 33.85 8.72 -14.03
CA LEU A 106 34.51 7.74 -14.90
C LEU A 106 34.91 6.46 -14.14
N CYS A 107 35.24 6.60 -12.86
CA CYS A 107 35.60 5.47 -12.00
C CYS A 107 34.40 4.84 -11.30
N ALA A 108 33.21 5.46 -11.31
CA ALA A 108 32.01 4.95 -10.66
C ALA A 108 31.67 3.49 -11.03
N PRO A 109 31.76 3.06 -12.32
CA PRO A 109 31.55 1.66 -12.68
C PRO A 109 32.59 0.70 -12.07
N LEU A 110 33.82 1.18 -11.81
CA LEU A 110 34.90 0.39 -11.25
C LEU A 110 34.80 0.25 -9.72
N TRP A 111 34.11 1.18 -9.06
CA TRP A 111 33.95 1.20 -7.60
C TRP A 111 32.67 0.49 -7.13
N GLN A 112 31.67 0.32 -8.01
CA GLN A 112 30.42 -0.37 -7.67
C GLN A 112 30.63 -1.76 -7.06
N PRO A 113 31.49 -2.66 -7.60
CA PRO A 113 31.73 -3.96 -6.99
C PRO A 113 32.44 -3.87 -5.62
N PHE A 114 33.29 -2.86 -5.43
CA PHE A 114 34.01 -2.65 -4.16
C PHE A 114 33.10 -2.10 -3.07
N VAL A 115 32.21 -1.17 -3.41
CA VAL A 115 31.21 -0.63 -2.47
C VAL A 115 30.16 -1.69 -2.13
N ALA A 116 29.78 -2.53 -3.10
CA ALA A 116 28.89 -3.68 -2.86
C ALA A 116 29.52 -4.70 -1.89
N GLN A 117 30.83 -4.91 -1.97
CA GLN A 117 31.57 -5.80 -1.06
C GLN A 117 31.67 -5.26 0.37
N LEU A 118 31.76 -3.94 0.53
CA LEU A 118 31.77 -3.28 1.85
C LEU A 118 30.38 -3.24 2.53
N ARG A 119 29.30 -3.42 1.75
CA ARG A 119 27.90 -3.45 2.22
C ARG A 119 27.31 -4.84 2.30
N ALA A 120 28.04 -5.89 1.93
CA ALA A 120 27.56 -7.26 2.05
C ALA A 120 27.42 -7.63 3.54
N PRO A 121 26.24 -8.03 4.01
CA PRO A 121 26.11 -8.67 5.31
C PRO A 121 26.92 -9.96 5.30
N ALA A 122 27.46 -10.36 6.46
CA ALA A 122 28.23 -11.57 6.62
C ALA A 122 27.45 -12.78 6.05
N PRO A 123 28.12 -13.74 5.38
CA PRO A 123 27.47 -14.86 4.74
C PRO A 123 26.68 -15.66 5.76
N ALA A 124 25.36 -15.72 5.59
CA ALA A 124 24.52 -16.70 6.27
C ALA A 124 24.92 -18.08 5.76
N THR A 125 25.26 -18.99 6.65
CA THR A 125 25.60 -20.37 6.36
C THR A 125 24.40 -21.02 5.67
N GLU A 126 24.54 -21.34 4.39
CA GLU A 126 23.57 -22.15 3.66
C GLU A 126 23.53 -23.55 4.26
N VAL A 127 22.41 -23.88 4.88
CA VAL A 127 22.07 -25.27 5.15
C VAL A 127 21.45 -25.82 3.87
N VAL A 128 22.24 -26.52 3.11
CA VAL A 128 21.78 -27.29 1.94
C VAL A 128 20.96 -28.48 2.45
N ALA A 129 19.65 -28.37 2.36
CA ALA A 129 18.75 -29.53 2.47
C ALA A 129 18.43 -29.98 1.05
N SER A 130 19.13 -31.01 0.63
CA SER A 130 18.79 -31.81 -0.55
C SER A 130 17.52 -32.63 -0.26
N VAL A 131 16.45 -32.37 -0.99
CA VAL A 131 15.33 -33.30 -1.09
C VAL A 131 15.01 -33.50 -2.58
N ASP A 132 15.57 -34.59 -3.11
CA ASP A 132 15.04 -35.26 -4.29
C ASP A 132 13.63 -35.76 -3.97
N ASN A 133 12.64 -35.33 -4.70
CA ASN A 133 11.45 -36.14 -4.95
C ASN A 133 10.79 -35.73 -6.28
N ALA A 134 11.06 -36.52 -7.28
CA ALA A 134 10.32 -36.56 -8.52
C ALA A 134 8.85 -36.88 -8.24
N LYS A 135 7.96 -35.94 -8.44
CA LYS A 135 6.51 -36.16 -8.54
C LYS A 135 6.06 -35.87 -9.96
N LYS A 136 5.34 -36.85 -10.52
CA LYS A 136 4.66 -36.87 -11.82
C LYS A 136 3.94 -35.55 -12.09
N PRO A 137 3.80 -35.09 -13.36
CA PRO A 137 3.05 -33.92 -13.72
C PRO A 137 1.57 -34.12 -13.33
N ALA A 138 1.09 -33.30 -12.41
CA ALA A 138 -0.33 -33.07 -12.23
C ALA A 138 -0.81 -32.19 -13.40
N GLU A 139 -2.00 -32.46 -13.93
CA GLU A 139 -2.68 -31.67 -14.96
C GLU A 139 -2.54 -30.16 -14.67
N GLU A 140 -1.94 -29.42 -15.59
CA GLU A 140 -1.86 -27.97 -15.54
C GLU A 140 -3.28 -27.40 -15.61
N LYS A 141 -3.82 -27.03 -14.44
CA LYS A 141 -4.97 -26.12 -14.39
C LYS A 141 -4.53 -24.79 -15.01
N LYS A 142 -5.29 -24.29 -15.97
CA LYS A 142 -5.11 -22.97 -16.56
C LYS A 142 -4.99 -21.95 -15.44
N SER A 143 -3.82 -21.34 -15.27
CA SER A 143 -3.63 -20.18 -14.39
C SER A 143 -4.46 -19.03 -14.91
N ASP A 144 -5.22 -18.34 -14.03
CA ASP A 144 -5.94 -17.10 -14.33
C ASP A 144 -4.99 -15.94 -14.71
N LEU A 145 -3.70 -16.14 -14.51
CA LEU A 145 -2.67 -15.14 -14.75
C LEU A 145 -2.25 -15.09 -16.22
N ILE A 146 -2.17 -13.88 -16.77
CA ILE A 146 -1.66 -13.69 -18.13
C ILE A 146 -0.16 -14.00 -18.21
N PRO A 147 0.33 -14.64 -19.30
CA PRO A 147 1.72 -15.01 -19.43
C PRO A 147 2.67 -13.78 -19.47
N GLN A 148 3.83 -13.93 -18.83
CA GLN A 148 4.92 -12.94 -18.83
C GLN A 148 6.12 -13.47 -19.64
N THR A 149 5.95 -13.61 -20.95
CA THR A 149 6.93 -14.25 -21.83
C THR A 149 7.93 -13.28 -22.47
N ALA A 150 7.48 -12.07 -22.83
CA ALA A 150 8.28 -11.07 -23.51
C ALA A 150 9.39 -10.49 -22.62
N GLU A 151 10.44 -9.92 -23.23
CA GLU A 151 11.47 -9.18 -22.49
C GLU A 151 10.86 -7.90 -21.86
N PRO A 152 11.32 -7.46 -20.67
CA PRO A 152 10.75 -6.34 -19.93
C PRO A 152 11.18 -4.97 -20.49
N THR A 153 10.93 -4.73 -21.78
CA THR A 153 11.10 -3.40 -22.38
C THR A 153 9.90 -2.51 -22.04
N SER A 154 10.06 -1.18 -22.08
CA SER A 154 8.96 -0.24 -21.80
C SER A 154 7.73 -0.55 -22.64
N LYS A 155 7.89 -0.80 -23.93
CA LYS A 155 6.79 -1.17 -24.83
C LYS A 155 6.08 -2.46 -24.39
N ASN A 156 6.84 -3.52 -24.11
CA ASN A 156 6.27 -4.81 -23.75
C ASN A 156 5.57 -4.78 -22.38
N LEU A 157 6.07 -3.98 -21.43
CA LEU A 157 5.44 -3.79 -20.13
C LEU A 157 4.15 -2.97 -20.24
N ASP A 158 4.11 -1.94 -21.10
CA ASP A 158 2.87 -1.19 -21.38
C ASP A 158 1.82 -2.07 -22.05
N GLU A 159 2.19 -2.87 -23.05
CA GLU A 159 1.29 -3.81 -23.71
C GLU A 159 0.78 -4.90 -22.75
N TRP A 160 1.65 -5.40 -21.87
CA TRP A 160 1.29 -6.37 -20.85
C TRP A 160 0.33 -5.79 -19.81
N LEU A 161 0.61 -4.58 -19.32
CA LEU A 161 -0.26 -3.89 -18.36
C LEU A 161 -1.65 -3.61 -18.96
N LYS A 162 -1.68 -3.17 -20.23
CA LYS A 162 -2.96 -3.00 -20.94
C LYS A 162 -3.75 -4.31 -20.99
N ARG A 163 -3.10 -5.41 -21.37
CA ARG A 163 -3.73 -6.75 -21.38
C ARG A 163 -4.20 -7.19 -20.01
N PHE A 164 -3.45 -6.86 -18.95
CA PHE A 164 -3.88 -7.11 -17.57
C PHE A 164 -5.21 -6.41 -17.29
N HIS A 165 -5.31 -5.11 -17.54
CA HIS A 165 -6.56 -4.38 -17.30
C HIS A 165 -7.71 -4.88 -18.20
N ASP A 166 -7.46 -5.18 -19.46
CA ASP A 166 -8.48 -5.73 -20.36
C ASP A 166 -9.00 -7.08 -19.84
N THR A 167 -8.13 -7.93 -19.29
CA THR A 167 -8.53 -9.20 -18.67
C THR A 167 -9.31 -8.98 -17.37
N GLU A 168 -8.85 -8.08 -16.51
CA GLU A 168 -9.51 -7.80 -15.23
C GLU A 168 -10.91 -7.19 -15.40
N LYS A 169 -11.19 -6.47 -16.49
CA LYS A 169 -12.53 -5.91 -16.79
C LYS A 169 -13.64 -6.98 -16.84
N ASP A 170 -13.30 -8.20 -17.26
CA ASP A 170 -14.25 -9.29 -17.44
C ASP A 170 -14.35 -10.22 -16.22
N ARG A 171 -13.42 -10.11 -15.27
CA ARG A 171 -13.39 -10.97 -14.08
C ARG A 171 -14.44 -10.55 -13.07
N ARG A 172 -15.09 -11.56 -12.50
CA ARG A 172 -16.11 -11.39 -11.46
C ARG A 172 -15.92 -12.44 -10.38
N ALA A 173 -16.13 -12.06 -9.12
CA ALA A 173 -16.30 -13.00 -8.02
C ALA A 173 -17.64 -13.72 -8.15
N GLU A 174 -17.64 -15.00 -7.87
CA GLU A 174 -18.88 -15.80 -7.82
C GLU A 174 -19.62 -15.48 -6.52
N TRP A 175 -20.89 -15.10 -6.66
CA TRP A 175 -21.78 -14.78 -5.56
C TRP A 175 -23.16 -15.40 -5.80
N PRO A 176 -23.85 -15.88 -4.75
CA PRO A 176 -25.22 -16.32 -4.90
C PRO A 176 -26.15 -15.14 -5.24
N ASP A 177 -27.14 -15.38 -6.07
CA ASP A 177 -28.18 -14.39 -6.36
C ASP A 177 -29.17 -14.22 -5.19
N LYS A 178 -29.36 -15.28 -4.41
CA LYS A 178 -30.20 -15.33 -3.21
C LYS A 178 -29.63 -16.33 -2.21
N LEU A 179 -29.83 -16.07 -0.93
CA LEU A 179 -29.49 -17.02 0.12
C LEU A 179 -30.48 -18.17 0.16
N ALA A 180 -30.04 -19.34 0.58
CA ALA A 180 -30.95 -20.47 0.85
C ALA A 180 -31.94 -20.09 1.96
N LYS A 181 -33.15 -20.63 1.92
CA LYS A 181 -34.21 -20.28 2.89
C LYS A 181 -33.85 -20.64 4.33
N ASP A 182 -33.04 -21.66 4.49
CA ASP A 182 -32.54 -22.20 5.76
C ASP A 182 -31.14 -21.69 6.08
N SER A 183 -30.63 -20.68 5.35
CA SER A 183 -29.29 -20.13 5.60
C SER A 183 -29.20 -19.52 6.99
N THR A 184 -28.17 -19.95 7.73
CA THR A 184 -27.87 -19.42 9.05
C THR A 184 -27.47 -17.94 8.96
N PRO A 185 -28.13 -17.04 9.73
CA PRO A 185 -27.69 -15.65 9.78
C PRO A 185 -26.30 -15.51 10.38
N PHE A 186 -25.50 -14.62 9.80
CA PHE A 186 -24.21 -14.19 10.33
C PHE A 186 -23.90 -12.77 9.85
N ASP A 187 -23.04 -12.08 10.58
CA ASP A 187 -22.60 -10.72 10.26
C ASP A 187 -21.30 -10.74 9.46
N ILE A 188 -21.12 -9.76 8.59
CA ILE A 188 -19.87 -9.55 7.84
C ILE A 188 -19.28 -8.21 8.25
N LEU A 189 -18.07 -8.23 8.79
CA LEU A 189 -17.31 -7.03 9.14
C LEU A 189 -16.10 -6.90 8.23
N LEU A 190 -16.09 -5.86 7.39
CA LEU A 190 -14.94 -5.43 6.59
C LEU A 190 -14.20 -4.36 7.38
N LEU A 191 -13.06 -4.70 7.96
CA LEU A 191 -12.19 -3.78 8.70
C LEU A 191 -11.02 -3.35 7.81
N ASN A 192 -11.01 -2.07 7.44
CA ASN A 192 -10.04 -1.44 6.57
C ASN A 192 -9.16 -0.49 7.40
N ILE A 193 -7.87 -0.79 7.51
CA ILE A 193 -6.93 -0.08 8.37
C ILE A 193 -5.90 0.65 7.51
N CYS A 194 -5.83 1.97 7.63
CA CYS A 194 -4.82 2.76 6.96
C CYS A 194 -3.43 2.52 7.56
N SER A 195 -2.44 2.42 6.69
CA SER A 195 -1.02 2.38 7.02
C SER A 195 -0.54 1.16 7.83
N LEU A 196 -0.80 -0.06 7.31
CA LEU A 196 -0.31 -1.30 7.92
C LEU A 196 0.09 -2.31 6.83
N SER A 197 1.39 -2.48 6.57
CA SER A 197 1.94 -3.53 5.69
C SER A 197 2.67 -4.62 6.48
N ASN A 198 2.98 -5.72 5.81
CA ASN A 198 3.84 -6.76 6.39
C ASN A 198 5.25 -6.24 6.69
N ASP A 199 5.77 -5.33 5.86
CA ASP A 199 7.08 -4.71 6.07
C ASP A 199 7.07 -3.73 7.26
N ASP A 200 5.99 -2.97 7.47
CA ASP A 200 5.83 -2.12 8.66
C ASP A 200 5.81 -2.95 9.95
N LEU A 201 5.02 -4.04 9.97
CA LEU A 201 4.99 -4.94 11.12
C LEU A 201 6.38 -5.48 11.46
N LYS A 202 7.16 -5.91 10.46
CA LYS A 202 8.55 -6.35 10.65
C LYS A 202 9.45 -5.22 11.11
N ALA A 203 9.31 -4.01 10.54
CA ALA A 203 10.13 -2.86 10.88
C ALA A 203 10.03 -2.49 12.37
N VAL A 204 8.84 -2.68 12.97
CA VAL A 204 8.58 -2.36 14.39
C VAL A 204 8.57 -3.59 15.30
N GLY A 205 8.78 -4.81 14.78
CA GLY A 205 8.83 -6.06 15.55
C GLY A 205 7.47 -6.52 16.07
N LEU A 206 6.40 -6.31 15.28
CA LEU A 206 5.02 -6.72 15.58
C LEU A 206 4.49 -7.81 14.65
N GLU A 207 5.30 -8.36 13.75
CA GLU A 207 4.92 -9.40 12.81
C GLU A 207 4.44 -10.71 13.47
N ASN A 208 4.80 -10.91 14.73
CA ASN A 208 4.40 -12.06 15.53
C ASN A 208 3.39 -11.71 16.64
N HIS A 209 2.69 -10.57 16.55
CA HIS A 209 1.71 -10.15 17.54
C HIS A 209 0.62 -11.22 17.72
N GLU A 210 0.22 -11.50 18.98
CA GLU A 210 -0.68 -12.61 19.31
C GLU A 210 -2.04 -12.55 18.60
N VAL A 211 -2.56 -11.35 18.30
CA VAL A 211 -3.82 -11.22 17.58
C VAL A 211 -3.73 -11.78 16.16
N LEU A 212 -2.58 -11.66 15.50
CA LEU A 212 -2.39 -12.16 14.13
C LEU A 212 -2.48 -13.69 14.05
N LYS A 213 -2.18 -14.39 15.15
CA LYS A 213 -2.27 -15.85 15.26
C LYS A 213 -3.71 -16.35 15.44
N GLN A 214 -4.65 -15.46 15.79
CA GLN A 214 -6.05 -15.81 16.03
C GLN A 214 -6.86 -15.97 14.74
N PHE A 215 -6.32 -15.52 13.60
CA PHE A 215 -7.03 -15.55 12.32
C PHE A 215 -7.01 -16.94 11.71
N ASN A 216 -8.12 -17.31 11.09
CA ASN A 216 -8.34 -18.62 10.50
C ASN A 216 -7.77 -18.74 9.08
N ILE A 217 -7.75 -17.63 8.31
CA ILE A 217 -7.19 -17.55 6.97
C ILE A 217 -6.23 -16.36 6.88
N ARG A 218 -5.04 -16.60 6.30
CA ARG A 218 -4.06 -15.57 5.98
C ARG A 218 -3.77 -15.59 4.49
N PHE A 219 -3.82 -14.43 3.85
CA PHE A 219 -3.35 -14.25 2.49
C PHE A 219 -1.88 -13.81 2.53
N GLU A 220 -0.96 -14.73 2.24
CA GLU A 220 0.48 -14.47 2.38
C GLU A 220 1.03 -13.53 1.29
N ASN A 221 0.39 -13.47 0.13
CA ASN A 221 0.80 -12.65 -1.01
C ASN A 221 -0.34 -11.74 -1.50
N PHE A 222 -0.94 -10.97 -0.57
CA PHE A 222 -2.02 -10.05 -0.89
C PHE A 222 -1.47 -8.66 -1.30
N ASN A 223 -1.87 -8.19 -2.48
CA ASN A 223 -1.55 -6.87 -2.99
C ASN A 223 -2.74 -5.92 -2.86
N SER A 224 -2.59 -4.83 -2.09
CA SER A 224 -3.61 -3.77 -1.96
C SER A 224 -3.67 -2.83 -3.17
N ALA A 225 -2.79 -3.02 -4.14
CA ALA A 225 -2.79 -2.38 -5.46
C ALA A 225 -2.69 -0.85 -5.49
N THR A 226 -2.38 -0.21 -4.38
CA THR A 226 -2.19 1.25 -4.28
C THR A 226 -1.49 1.60 -2.95
N SER A 227 -1.00 2.83 -2.82
CA SER A 227 -0.42 3.35 -1.57
C SER A 227 -1.21 4.51 -0.97
N TYR A 228 -2.47 4.71 -1.39
CA TYR A 228 -3.35 5.76 -0.88
C TYR A 228 -4.71 5.21 -0.44
N SER A 229 -5.29 5.81 0.61
CA SER A 229 -6.51 5.35 1.27
C SER A 229 -7.74 5.36 0.36
N GLY A 230 -7.97 6.45 -0.38
CA GLY A 230 -9.12 6.58 -1.27
C GLY A 230 -9.22 5.41 -2.27
N PRO A 231 -8.20 5.21 -3.13
CA PRO A 231 -8.23 4.11 -4.10
C PRO A 231 -8.21 2.71 -3.43
N ALA A 232 -7.59 2.53 -2.25
CA ALA A 232 -7.61 1.25 -1.55
C ALA A 232 -9.01 0.88 -1.04
N ALA A 233 -9.69 1.82 -0.38
CA ALA A 233 -11.07 1.63 0.08
C ALA A 233 -12.05 1.40 -1.09
N LEU A 234 -11.89 2.16 -2.19
CA LEU A 234 -12.68 1.95 -3.40
C LEU A 234 -12.47 0.55 -4.01
N ARG A 235 -11.21 0.06 -4.07
CA ARG A 235 -10.90 -1.27 -4.58
C ARG A 235 -11.52 -2.37 -3.71
N LEU A 236 -11.47 -2.23 -2.38
CA LEU A 236 -12.14 -3.16 -1.47
C LEU A 236 -13.66 -3.16 -1.68
N LEU A 237 -14.27 -1.99 -1.73
CA LEU A 237 -15.73 -1.86 -1.88
C LEU A 237 -16.25 -2.24 -3.28
N LYS A 238 -15.40 -2.18 -4.33
CA LYS A 238 -15.71 -2.61 -5.71
C LYS A 238 -15.17 -4.01 -6.04
N SER A 239 -14.81 -4.79 -5.05
CA SER A 239 -14.06 -6.06 -5.17
C SER A 239 -14.83 -7.25 -5.77
N VAL A 240 -16.13 -7.12 -6.07
CA VAL A 240 -16.87 -8.16 -6.80
C VAL A 240 -16.41 -8.26 -8.25
N CYS A 241 -15.81 -7.21 -8.80
CA CYS A 241 -15.16 -7.19 -10.11
C CYS A 241 -13.65 -7.28 -10.00
N GLY A 242 -12.98 -7.63 -11.09
CA GLY A 242 -11.52 -7.63 -11.17
C GLY A 242 -10.92 -6.24 -10.99
N GLN A 243 -9.62 -6.17 -10.88
CA GLN A 243 -8.89 -4.95 -10.52
C GLN A 243 -8.92 -3.91 -11.66
N PRO A 244 -9.61 -2.76 -11.51
CA PRO A 244 -9.57 -1.68 -12.49
C PRO A 244 -8.22 -0.96 -12.47
N SER A 245 -7.87 -0.24 -13.56
CA SER A 245 -6.79 0.73 -13.53
C SER A 245 -7.07 1.84 -12.50
N HIS A 246 -6.06 2.64 -12.15
CA HIS A 246 -6.28 3.78 -11.26
C HIS A 246 -7.33 4.75 -11.84
N GLU A 247 -7.28 5.02 -13.14
CA GLU A 247 -8.20 5.92 -13.83
C GLU A 247 -9.64 5.35 -13.84
N ASP A 248 -9.83 4.10 -14.31
CA ASP A 248 -11.13 3.42 -14.38
C ASP A 248 -11.79 3.28 -12.99
N LEU A 249 -11.01 3.29 -11.91
CA LEU A 249 -11.53 3.20 -10.55
C LEU A 249 -12.49 4.35 -10.21
N TYR A 250 -12.24 5.52 -10.79
CA TYR A 250 -13.02 6.75 -10.61
C TYR A 250 -14.06 6.98 -11.72
N GLU A 251 -14.08 6.14 -12.76
CA GLU A 251 -15.06 6.21 -13.85
C GLU A 251 -16.41 5.62 -13.44
N GLY A 252 -17.22 6.41 -12.78
CA GLY A 252 -18.60 6.09 -12.52
C GLY A 252 -18.81 4.89 -11.55
N ARG A 253 -20.05 4.52 -11.42
CA ARG A 253 -20.54 3.50 -10.50
C ARG A 253 -21.03 2.26 -11.24
N ASN A 254 -20.66 1.08 -10.76
CA ASN A 254 -21.21 -0.20 -11.21
C ASN A 254 -21.74 -0.99 -10.00
N PRO A 255 -23.07 -0.98 -9.73
CA PRO A 255 -23.66 -1.64 -8.57
C PRO A 255 -23.39 -3.15 -8.49
N ASP A 256 -23.10 -3.81 -9.61
CA ASP A 256 -22.80 -5.25 -9.62
C ASP A 256 -21.37 -5.56 -9.17
N CYS A 257 -20.49 -4.56 -9.18
CA CYS A 257 -19.13 -4.65 -8.64
C CYS A 257 -19.05 -4.32 -7.15
N GLU A 258 -20.10 -3.75 -6.55
CA GLU A 258 -20.09 -3.19 -5.19
C GLU A 258 -20.43 -4.26 -4.14
N ILE A 259 -19.48 -4.61 -3.29
CA ILE A 259 -19.65 -5.66 -2.27
C ILE A 259 -20.80 -5.35 -1.29
N MET A 260 -20.89 -4.11 -0.81
CA MET A 260 -21.95 -3.72 0.13
C MET A 260 -23.33 -3.76 -0.53
N ASN A 261 -23.43 -3.36 -1.79
CA ASN A 261 -24.69 -3.44 -2.54
C ASN A 261 -25.11 -4.89 -2.81
N ARG A 262 -24.14 -5.78 -3.13
CA ARG A 262 -24.42 -7.23 -3.26
C ARG A 262 -24.95 -7.81 -1.94
N LEU A 263 -24.34 -7.46 -0.80
CA LEU A 263 -24.79 -7.88 0.52
C LEU A 263 -26.19 -7.35 0.84
N ALA A 264 -26.49 -6.08 0.51
CA ALA A 264 -27.84 -5.53 0.69
C ALA A 264 -28.91 -6.28 -0.11
N ARG A 265 -28.61 -6.66 -1.36
CA ARG A 265 -29.52 -7.49 -2.18
C ARG A 265 -29.78 -8.88 -1.57
N LEU A 266 -28.82 -9.40 -0.79
CA LEU A 266 -28.94 -10.64 -0.04
C LEU A 266 -29.61 -10.48 1.34
N GLY A 267 -30.11 -9.29 1.66
CA GLY A 267 -30.84 -8.99 2.90
C GLY A 267 -29.98 -8.59 4.08
N TYR A 268 -28.74 -8.14 3.84
CA TYR A 268 -27.87 -7.59 4.89
C TYR A 268 -28.17 -6.11 5.14
N ASN A 269 -28.25 -5.73 6.41
CA ASN A 269 -28.31 -4.33 6.84
C ASN A 269 -26.92 -3.71 6.79
N GLN A 270 -26.78 -2.58 6.11
CA GLN A 270 -25.49 -1.92 5.96
C GLN A 270 -25.20 -0.96 7.12
N HIS A 271 -23.94 -0.98 7.60
CA HIS A 271 -23.43 -0.04 8.60
C HIS A 271 -22.05 0.46 8.22
N VAL A 272 -21.74 1.69 8.64
CA VAL A 272 -20.43 2.32 8.40
C VAL A 272 -19.97 3.00 9.69
N PHE A 273 -18.72 2.73 10.08
CA PHE A 273 -18.06 3.39 11.19
C PHE A 273 -16.69 3.87 10.75
N MET A 274 -16.24 4.98 11.31
CA MET A 274 -14.90 5.53 11.09
C MET A 274 -14.39 6.13 12.40
N ASP A 275 -13.08 6.06 12.63
CA ASP A 275 -12.43 6.79 13.73
C ASP A 275 -12.13 8.25 13.37
N HIS A 276 -12.55 8.71 12.20
CA HIS A 276 -12.33 10.05 11.63
C HIS A 276 -13.59 10.58 10.94
N SER A 277 -13.57 11.86 10.56
CA SER A 277 -14.74 12.52 9.96
C SER A 277 -15.06 12.08 8.52
N GLY A 278 -14.12 11.47 7.83
CA GLY A 278 -14.22 11.14 6.40
C GLY A 278 -14.26 12.35 5.45
N LYS A 279 -13.96 13.55 5.95
CA LYS A 279 -14.02 14.81 5.16
C LYS A 279 -12.78 15.01 4.30
N TYR A 280 -11.60 14.66 4.82
CA TYR A 280 -10.35 14.86 4.09
C TYR A 280 -10.43 14.26 2.69
N ASP A 281 -10.04 15.03 1.67
CA ASP A 281 -10.12 14.66 0.25
C ASP A 281 -11.50 14.10 -0.19
N ASN A 282 -12.57 14.55 0.45
CA ASN A 282 -13.94 14.06 0.24
C ASN A 282 -14.06 12.53 0.36
N PHE A 283 -13.21 11.89 1.18
CA PHE A 283 -13.08 10.43 1.28
C PHE A 283 -14.42 9.72 1.39
N TYR A 284 -15.23 10.03 2.41
CA TYR A 284 -16.50 9.35 2.61
C TYR A 284 -17.50 9.62 1.47
N GLN A 285 -17.55 10.83 0.94
CA GLN A 285 -18.43 11.17 -0.19
C GLN A 285 -18.02 10.41 -1.46
N SER A 286 -16.72 10.25 -1.70
CA SER A 286 -16.20 9.45 -2.81
C SER A 286 -16.63 7.98 -2.68
N LEU A 287 -16.55 7.38 -1.49
CA LEU A 287 -17.03 5.99 -1.27
C LEU A 287 -18.52 5.86 -1.51
N ARG A 288 -19.34 6.85 -1.12
CA ARG A 288 -20.78 6.87 -1.40
C ARG A 288 -21.07 6.95 -2.89
N HIS A 289 -20.41 7.87 -3.59
CA HIS A 289 -20.70 8.12 -5.00
C HIS A 289 -20.15 7.07 -5.94
N LEU A 290 -18.95 6.49 -5.64
CA LEU A 290 -18.24 5.60 -6.55
C LEU A 290 -18.37 4.12 -6.18
N ALA A 291 -18.67 3.79 -4.91
CA ALA A 291 -18.80 2.43 -4.43
C ALA A 291 -20.11 2.11 -3.69
N GLY A 292 -21.08 3.00 -3.79
CA GLY A 292 -22.46 2.73 -3.35
C GLY A 292 -22.65 2.56 -1.85
N LEU A 293 -21.76 3.11 -1.03
CA LEU A 293 -21.90 3.06 0.41
C LEU A 293 -23.13 3.87 0.84
N SER A 294 -24.19 3.20 1.32
CA SER A 294 -25.49 3.86 1.51
C SER A 294 -25.68 4.56 2.86
N PRO A 295 -25.26 4.01 4.02
CA PRO A 295 -25.52 4.65 5.30
C PRO A 295 -24.94 6.06 5.37
N GLN A 296 -25.56 6.96 6.12
CA GLN A 296 -24.91 8.21 6.49
C GLN A 296 -23.94 7.94 7.62
N LEU A 297 -22.73 8.52 7.50
CA LEU A 297 -21.78 8.50 8.59
C LEU A 297 -22.31 9.39 9.71
N ALA A 298 -22.46 8.85 10.92
CA ALA A 298 -22.81 9.63 12.10
C ALA A 298 -21.69 10.63 12.42
N GLU A 299 -22.05 11.75 13.06
CA GLU A 299 -21.04 12.64 13.60
C GLU A 299 -20.12 11.90 14.55
N MET A 300 -18.83 12.19 14.46
CA MET A 300 -17.83 11.54 15.29
C MET A 300 -18.02 11.92 16.76
N LYS A 301 -18.40 10.95 17.58
CA LYS A 301 -18.70 11.10 19.01
C LYS A 301 -17.70 10.36 19.93
N TYR A 302 -16.66 9.79 19.33
CA TYR A 302 -15.70 8.97 20.07
C TYR A 302 -14.69 9.86 20.83
N PRO A 303 -14.19 9.41 21.99
CA PRO A 303 -13.12 10.10 22.68
C PRO A 303 -11.93 10.28 21.75
N LYS A 304 -11.40 11.51 21.66
CA LYS A 304 -10.26 11.83 20.83
C LYS A 304 -8.99 11.15 21.34
N ARG A 305 -8.40 10.29 20.52
CA ARG A 305 -7.14 9.57 20.81
C ARG A 305 -5.94 10.27 20.24
N TYR A 306 -6.07 10.77 18.99
CA TYR A 306 -5.04 11.47 18.24
C TYR A 306 -5.61 12.71 17.55
N ASP A 307 -4.73 13.57 17.09
CA ASP A 307 -4.99 14.59 16.07
C ASP A 307 -4.32 14.12 14.77
N SER A 308 -5.03 14.19 13.66
CA SER A 308 -4.47 13.85 12.34
C SER A 308 -3.50 14.94 11.86
N PHE A 309 -2.85 14.71 10.71
CA PHE A 309 -1.95 15.68 10.09
C PHE A 309 -2.63 16.98 9.66
N ASP A 310 -3.96 16.96 9.43
CA ASP A 310 -4.82 18.13 9.10
C ASP A 310 -5.60 18.65 10.33
N GLU A 311 -5.18 18.28 11.54
CA GLU A 311 -5.74 18.67 12.83
C GLU A 311 -7.15 18.15 13.14
N GLU A 312 -7.77 17.36 12.27
CA GLU A 312 -9.02 16.70 12.55
C GLU A 312 -8.85 15.66 13.68
N PRO A 313 -9.84 15.51 14.57
CA PRO A 313 -9.76 14.53 15.64
C PRO A 313 -9.86 13.09 15.10
N ILE A 314 -9.02 12.19 15.63
CA ILE A 314 -9.11 10.76 15.44
C ILE A 314 -9.63 10.13 16.73
N GLY A 315 -10.73 9.38 16.62
CA GLY A 315 -11.41 8.71 17.72
C GLY A 315 -10.64 7.51 18.26
N ASP A 316 -10.98 7.12 19.46
CA ASP A 316 -10.47 5.91 20.08
C ASP A 316 -11.03 4.66 19.36
N ALA A 317 -10.14 3.78 18.89
CA ALA A 317 -10.50 2.59 18.13
C ALA A 317 -11.42 1.65 18.92
N ARG A 318 -11.14 1.49 20.21
CA ARG A 318 -11.96 0.64 21.09
C ARG A 318 -13.39 1.17 21.22
N ALA A 319 -13.56 2.51 21.24
CA ALA A 319 -14.88 3.12 21.29
C ALA A 319 -15.65 2.92 19.96
N VAL A 320 -14.97 2.99 18.82
CA VAL A 320 -15.57 2.66 17.50
C VAL A 320 -16.03 1.21 17.47
N PHE A 321 -15.18 0.27 17.90
CA PHE A 321 -15.53 -1.14 17.96
C PHE A 321 -16.71 -1.41 18.90
N LYS A 322 -16.77 -0.71 20.02
CA LYS A 322 -17.89 -0.84 20.96
C LYS A 322 -19.22 -0.32 20.38
N ASP A 323 -19.19 0.75 19.61
CA ASP A 323 -20.36 1.26 18.91
C ASP A 323 -20.86 0.27 17.84
N TYR A 324 -19.93 -0.35 17.08
CA TYR A 324 -20.23 -1.45 16.17
C TYR A 324 -20.87 -2.63 16.92
N GLU A 325 -20.27 -3.13 18.01
CA GLU A 325 -20.80 -4.23 18.81
C GLU A 325 -22.22 -3.95 19.29
N ASN A 326 -22.48 -2.75 19.81
CA ASN A 326 -23.82 -2.34 20.27
C ASN A 326 -24.82 -2.28 19.11
N THR A 327 -24.40 -1.81 17.95
CA THR A 327 -25.24 -1.70 16.75
C THR A 327 -25.67 -3.09 16.26
N ILE A 328 -24.73 -4.03 16.10
CA ILE A 328 -25.09 -5.38 15.68
C ILE A 328 -25.89 -6.13 16.75
N ALA A 329 -25.64 -5.88 18.05
CA ALA A 329 -26.42 -6.47 19.12
C ALA A 329 -27.89 -6.04 19.09
N ALA A 330 -28.17 -4.82 18.65
CA ALA A 330 -29.54 -4.33 18.43
C ALA A 330 -30.23 -4.93 17.19
N ASP A 331 -29.44 -5.38 16.19
CA ASP A 331 -29.94 -6.05 15.00
C ASP A 331 -30.23 -7.53 15.29
N LYS A 332 -31.49 -7.82 15.59
CA LYS A 332 -31.98 -9.19 15.90
C LYS A 332 -31.98 -10.12 14.69
N GLY A 333 -31.88 -9.58 13.45
CA GLY A 333 -31.84 -10.35 12.21
C GLY A 333 -30.55 -11.12 12.00
N GLY A 334 -29.43 -10.66 12.61
CA GLY A 334 -28.12 -11.31 12.54
C GLY A 334 -27.52 -11.30 11.14
N ARG A 335 -27.85 -10.32 10.32
CA ARG A 335 -27.32 -10.10 8.96
C ARG A 335 -26.91 -8.64 8.76
N SER A 336 -25.88 -8.24 9.46
CA SER A 336 -25.27 -6.91 9.30
C SER A 336 -24.06 -7.01 8.38
N ALA A 337 -23.95 -6.10 7.42
CA ALA A 337 -22.75 -5.88 6.61
C ALA A 337 -22.14 -4.55 7.03
N THR A 338 -21.01 -4.60 7.67
CA THR A 338 -20.38 -3.41 8.23
C THR A 338 -19.03 -3.11 7.55
N PHE A 339 -18.83 -1.87 7.18
CA PHE A 339 -17.53 -1.33 6.76
C PHE A 339 -17.00 -0.42 7.87
N ILE A 340 -15.82 -0.74 8.38
CA ILE A 340 -15.11 0.10 9.34
C ILE A 340 -13.81 0.58 8.70
N ASN A 341 -13.57 1.89 8.68
CA ASN A 341 -12.32 2.48 8.21
C ASN A 341 -11.62 3.20 9.36
N MET A 342 -10.31 2.92 9.52
CA MET A 342 -9.50 3.36 10.66
C MET A 342 -8.22 4.03 10.16
N ILE A 343 -7.96 5.27 10.59
CA ILE A 343 -6.75 6.03 10.24
C ILE A 343 -5.81 6.26 11.43
N ALA A 344 -6.03 5.58 12.55
CA ALA A 344 -5.17 5.72 13.74
C ALA A 344 -3.67 5.45 13.47
N LEU A 345 -3.33 4.71 12.39
CA LEU A 345 -1.94 4.44 11.99
C LEU A 345 -1.42 5.38 10.91
N HIS A 346 -2.25 6.30 10.39
CA HIS A 346 -1.83 7.24 9.35
C HIS A 346 -0.59 8.05 9.79
N ASP A 347 0.33 8.26 8.87
CA ASP A 347 1.51 9.08 9.14
C ASP A 347 1.12 10.54 9.46
N GLY A 348 1.95 11.23 10.26
CA GLY A 348 1.66 12.59 10.71
C GLY A 348 0.68 12.70 11.89
N ASN A 349 0.09 11.59 12.35
CA ASN A 349 -0.78 11.60 13.53
C ASN A 349 -0.02 12.03 14.80
N ARG A 350 -0.66 12.85 15.63
CA ARG A 350 -0.11 13.42 16.85
C ARG A 350 -0.87 12.94 18.07
N PHE A 351 -0.24 12.98 19.22
CA PHE A 351 -0.96 12.78 20.48
C PHE A 351 -2.02 13.85 20.67
N ALA A 352 -3.22 13.46 21.08
CA ALA A 352 -4.34 14.36 21.29
C ALA A 352 -3.93 15.62 22.08
N ASN A 353 -4.25 16.78 21.55
CA ASN A 353 -3.95 18.09 22.13
C ASN A 353 -2.44 18.37 22.35
N LYS A 354 -1.55 17.70 21.60
CA LYS A 354 -0.09 17.91 21.66
C LYS A 354 0.46 18.10 20.25
N ARG A 355 1.47 18.96 20.09
CA ARG A 355 2.18 19.12 18.82
C ARG A 355 3.14 17.98 18.50
N ARG A 356 3.32 17.03 19.43
CA ARG A 356 4.27 15.92 19.30
C ARG A 356 3.67 14.81 18.43
N LEU A 357 4.39 14.41 17.40
CA LEU A 357 4.07 13.22 16.59
C LEU A 357 3.93 11.97 17.50
N ALA A 358 2.94 11.17 17.20
CA ALA A 358 2.73 9.89 17.87
C ALA A 358 3.47 8.80 17.08
N PRO A 359 4.52 8.16 17.64
CA PRO A 359 5.31 7.16 16.94
C PRO A 359 4.44 6.01 16.43
N PHE A 360 4.81 5.42 15.31
CA PHE A 360 4.04 4.34 14.67
C PHE A 360 3.92 3.10 15.57
N LYS A 361 5.03 2.59 16.11
CA LYS A 361 5.05 1.35 16.91
C LYS A 361 4.00 1.31 18.02
N PRO A 362 3.92 2.28 18.97
CA PRO A 362 2.90 2.25 20.01
C PRO A 362 1.47 2.38 19.49
N ARG A 363 1.25 3.07 18.34
CA ARG A 363 -0.07 3.15 17.69
C ARG A 363 -0.46 1.80 17.08
N ALA A 364 0.46 1.14 16.39
CA ALA A 364 0.26 -0.18 15.81
C ALA A 364 0.01 -1.23 16.90
N GLN A 365 0.78 -1.22 17.98
CA GLN A 365 0.55 -2.09 19.15
C GLN A 365 -0.87 -1.88 19.70
N ALA A 366 -1.28 -0.64 19.96
CA ALA A 366 -2.60 -0.32 20.49
C ALA A 366 -3.73 -0.77 19.55
N MET A 367 -3.58 -0.57 18.22
CA MET A 367 -4.56 -1.03 17.23
C MET A 367 -4.71 -2.55 17.22
N LEU A 368 -3.59 -3.29 17.31
CA LEU A 368 -3.60 -4.75 17.34
C LEU A 368 -4.19 -5.27 18.66
N ASP A 369 -3.92 -4.61 19.80
CA ASP A 369 -4.52 -4.94 21.10
C ASP A 369 -6.04 -4.68 21.10
N ASP A 370 -6.48 -3.55 20.53
CA ASP A 370 -7.90 -3.21 20.38
C ASP A 370 -8.62 -4.20 19.44
N LEU A 371 -7.96 -4.65 18.38
CA LEU A 371 -8.47 -5.71 17.50
C LEU A 371 -8.61 -7.05 18.23
N GLY A 372 -7.64 -7.41 19.08
CA GLY A 372 -7.74 -8.60 19.95
C GLY A 372 -8.90 -8.51 20.92
N SER A 373 -9.14 -7.33 21.46
CA SER A 373 -10.29 -7.06 22.33
C SER A 373 -11.62 -7.18 21.59
N LEU A 374 -11.71 -6.66 20.36
CA LEU A 374 -12.89 -6.81 19.49
C LEU A 374 -13.20 -8.30 19.23
N ILE A 375 -12.19 -9.09 18.85
CA ILE A 375 -12.37 -10.53 18.62
C ILE A 375 -12.92 -11.21 19.88
N THR A 376 -12.30 -10.94 21.03
CA THR A 376 -12.71 -11.52 22.32
C THR A 376 -14.15 -11.16 22.69
N ASP A 377 -14.57 -9.92 22.46
CA ASP A 377 -15.93 -9.49 22.80
C ASP A 377 -16.96 -10.06 21.84
N LEU A 378 -16.64 -10.18 20.56
CA LEU A 378 -17.49 -10.85 19.57
C LEU A 378 -17.64 -12.34 19.89
N GLU A 379 -16.58 -13.04 20.28
CA GLU A 379 -16.64 -14.44 20.71
C GLU A 379 -17.56 -14.62 21.94
N LYS A 380 -17.48 -13.71 22.93
CA LYS A 380 -18.36 -13.72 24.10
C LYS A 380 -19.82 -13.37 23.79
N SER A 381 -20.07 -12.63 22.72
CA SER A 381 -21.43 -12.22 22.33
C SER A 381 -22.31 -13.37 21.84
N GLY A 382 -21.72 -14.50 21.48
CA GLY A 382 -22.41 -15.64 20.86
C GLY A 382 -22.88 -15.38 19.43
N ARG A 383 -22.54 -14.24 18.84
CA ARG A 383 -22.88 -13.94 17.44
C ARG A 383 -21.97 -14.69 16.46
N LYS A 384 -22.50 -14.95 15.29
CA LYS A 384 -21.75 -15.50 14.17
C LYS A 384 -21.24 -14.33 13.30
N VAL A 385 -19.92 -14.18 13.18
CA VAL A 385 -19.32 -13.06 12.45
C VAL A 385 -18.18 -13.54 11.55
N MET A 386 -18.19 -13.12 10.30
CA MET A 386 -17.03 -13.19 9.42
C MET A 386 -16.29 -11.83 9.49
N LEU A 387 -15.20 -11.79 10.23
CA LEU A 387 -14.32 -10.62 10.30
C LEU A 387 -13.27 -10.72 9.18
N VAL A 388 -13.24 -9.74 8.31
CA VAL A 388 -12.30 -9.60 7.20
C VAL A 388 -11.48 -8.34 7.43
N VAL A 389 -10.21 -8.50 7.73
CA VAL A 389 -9.26 -7.38 7.92
C VAL A 389 -8.45 -7.23 6.65
N VAL A 390 -8.56 -6.07 6.00
CA VAL A 390 -7.78 -5.74 4.82
C VAL A 390 -7.21 -4.33 5.00
N PRO A 391 -5.93 -4.19 5.38
CA PRO A 391 -5.29 -2.89 5.41
C PRO A 391 -5.25 -2.24 4.02
N GLU A 392 -5.26 -0.90 3.99
CA GLU A 392 -5.27 -0.13 2.76
C GLU A 392 -3.92 -0.18 2.03
N HIS A 393 -2.87 0.07 2.78
CA HIS A 393 -1.47 0.12 2.34
C HIS A 393 -0.57 0.24 3.57
N GLY A 394 0.74 0.20 3.39
CA GLY A 394 1.72 0.41 4.45
C GLY A 394 2.00 1.88 4.79
N ALA A 395 2.65 2.09 5.94
CA ALA A 395 3.15 3.37 6.40
C ALA A 395 4.49 3.76 5.74
N ALA A 396 5.20 2.80 5.14
CA ALA A 396 6.60 2.94 4.70
C ALA A 396 7.54 3.35 5.86
N GLU A 397 7.36 2.74 7.04
CA GLU A 397 8.19 3.02 8.23
C GLU A 397 9.69 2.88 7.96
N LYS A 398 10.05 1.97 7.09
CA LYS A 398 11.41 1.73 6.67
C LYS A 398 11.54 2.02 5.19
N GLY A 399 12.05 3.17 4.83
CA GLY A 399 12.33 3.49 3.43
C GLY A 399 13.16 2.41 2.73
N ASP A 400 13.27 2.51 1.42
CA ASP A 400 14.09 1.64 0.58
C ASP A 400 15.16 2.45 -0.18
N LYS A 401 15.80 1.88 -1.20
CA LYS A 401 16.83 2.58 -1.99
C LYS A 401 16.27 3.68 -2.90
N VAL A 402 14.96 3.68 -3.14
CA VAL A 402 14.29 4.57 -4.09
C VAL A 402 13.43 5.60 -3.37
N GLN A 403 12.75 5.20 -2.30
CA GLN A 403 11.89 6.07 -1.50
C GLN A 403 12.41 6.16 -0.06
N VAL A 404 12.49 7.37 0.47
CA VAL A 404 12.78 7.58 1.91
C VAL A 404 11.60 7.09 2.76
N ALA A 405 11.87 6.83 4.04
CA ALA A 405 10.82 6.46 5.00
C ALA A 405 9.66 7.46 4.95
N HIS A 406 8.45 6.97 5.12
CA HIS A 406 7.18 7.70 5.10
C HIS A 406 6.78 8.28 3.73
N LEU A 407 7.61 8.19 2.68
CA LEU A 407 7.22 8.54 1.32
C LEU A 407 6.52 7.35 0.64
N ARG A 408 5.35 7.61 0.05
CA ARG A 408 4.47 6.57 -0.52
C ARG A 408 4.04 6.86 -1.96
N ASP A 409 4.76 7.73 -2.67
CA ASP A 409 4.41 8.12 -4.04
C ASP A 409 4.49 6.95 -5.03
N ILE A 410 5.44 6.04 -4.82
CA ILE A 410 5.55 4.81 -5.59
C ILE A 410 4.89 3.67 -4.81
N PRO A 411 3.83 3.03 -5.33
CA PRO A 411 3.15 1.93 -4.66
C PRO A 411 3.99 0.63 -4.73
N SER A 412 5.15 0.65 -4.04
CA SER A 412 6.09 -0.46 -4.00
C SER A 412 5.55 -1.66 -3.21
N PRO A 413 6.06 -2.87 -3.43
CA PRO A 413 5.63 -4.05 -2.67
C PRO A 413 5.77 -3.92 -1.15
N ALA A 414 6.75 -3.15 -0.65
CA ALA A 414 6.89 -2.87 0.78
C ALA A 414 5.66 -2.16 1.37
N ILE A 415 4.95 -1.38 0.54
CA ILE A 415 3.77 -0.62 0.91
C ILE A 415 2.48 -1.40 0.59
N THR A 416 2.43 -2.08 -0.55
CA THR A 416 1.19 -2.69 -1.05
C THR A 416 1.00 -4.14 -0.63
N HIS A 417 2.02 -4.81 -0.09
CA HIS A 417 1.93 -6.15 0.45
C HIS A 417 1.42 -6.09 1.91
N VAL A 418 0.10 -6.16 2.07
CA VAL A 418 -0.58 -5.99 3.35
C VAL A 418 -1.05 -7.32 3.95
N PRO A 419 -1.18 -7.44 5.29
CA PRO A 419 -1.72 -8.63 5.94
C PRO A 419 -3.25 -8.68 5.77
N ALA A 420 -3.75 -9.34 4.72
CA ALA A 420 -5.18 -9.61 4.58
C ALA A 420 -5.53 -10.89 5.35
N LEU A 421 -6.51 -10.79 6.28
CA LEU A 421 -6.79 -11.80 7.30
C LEU A 421 -8.29 -12.04 7.43
N VAL A 422 -8.70 -13.29 7.69
CA VAL A 422 -10.11 -13.62 7.96
C VAL A 422 -10.24 -14.43 9.24
N LYS A 423 -11.17 -14.02 10.09
CA LYS A 423 -11.56 -14.74 11.30
C LYS A 423 -13.05 -15.13 11.22
N PHE A 424 -13.34 -16.38 11.50
CA PHE A 424 -14.69 -16.87 11.70
C PHE A 424 -15.00 -16.92 13.21
N ILE A 425 -16.01 -16.21 13.65
CA ILE A 425 -16.45 -16.12 15.04
C ILE A 425 -17.79 -16.83 15.16
N GLY A 426 -17.97 -17.61 16.22
CA GLY A 426 -19.18 -18.41 16.44
C GLY A 426 -19.24 -19.71 15.64
N VAL A 427 -18.10 -20.13 15.08
CA VAL A 427 -17.86 -21.45 14.49
C VAL A 427 -16.38 -21.81 14.67
N THR A 428 -16.08 -23.08 14.93
CA THR A 428 -14.70 -23.58 15.07
C THR A 428 -14.31 -24.38 13.84
N PRO A 429 -13.48 -23.82 12.95
CA PRO A 429 -12.98 -24.55 11.79
C PRO A 429 -12.03 -25.69 12.20
N ALA A 430 -12.18 -26.86 11.58
CA ALA A 430 -11.37 -28.05 11.91
C ALA A 430 -9.90 -27.95 11.44
N ASP A 431 -9.63 -27.16 10.40
CA ASP A 431 -8.34 -27.08 9.70
C ASP A 431 -7.72 -25.67 9.75
N SER A 432 -8.00 -24.90 10.82
CA SER A 432 -7.43 -23.57 11.05
C SER A 432 -6.05 -23.66 11.73
N PRO A 433 -5.08 -22.77 11.41
CA PRO A 433 -5.14 -21.73 10.36
C PRO A 433 -4.81 -22.27 8.97
N VAL A 434 -5.30 -21.58 7.92
CA VAL A 434 -4.99 -21.88 6.53
C VAL A 434 -4.34 -20.70 5.85
N ALA A 435 -3.20 -20.94 5.17
CA ALA A 435 -2.51 -19.93 4.38
C ALA A 435 -2.94 -19.99 2.90
N VAL A 436 -3.09 -18.82 2.28
CA VAL A 436 -3.27 -18.63 0.84
C VAL A 436 -1.98 -18.07 0.28
N ASP A 437 -1.13 -18.94 -0.27
CA ASP A 437 0.23 -18.59 -0.72
C ASP A 437 0.28 -18.00 -2.13
N THR A 438 -0.83 -18.07 -2.87
CA THR A 438 -0.91 -17.53 -4.24
C THR A 438 -1.00 -16.02 -4.25
N LYS A 439 -0.55 -15.39 -5.36
CA LYS A 439 -0.69 -13.94 -5.56
C LYS A 439 -2.17 -13.58 -5.66
N THR A 440 -2.65 -12.75 -4.75
CA THR A 440 -4.06 -12.37 -4.64
C THR A 440 -4.23 -10.87 -4.49
N SER A 441 -5.44 -10.40 -4.71
CA SER A 441 -5.91 -9.06 -4.42
C SER A 441 -7.38 -9.12 -4.00
N TYR A 442 -8.09 -8.03 -4.02
CA TYR A 442 -9.45 -7.88 -3.49
C TYR A 442 -10.49 -8.86 -4.07
N LEU A 443 -10.34 -9.28 -5.35
CA LEU A 443 -11.23 -10.25 -5.99
C LEU A 443 -11.26 -11.60 -5.25
N ALA A 444 -10.10 -12.03 -4.69
CA ALA A 444 -10.01 -13.26 -3.91
C ALA A 444 -10.79 -13.17 -2.60
N VAL A 445 -10.72 -12.01 -1.92
CA VAL A 445 -11.50 -11.74 -0.70
C VAL A 445 -12.99 -11.76 -1.00
N SER A 446 -13.41 -11.09 -2.06
CA SER A 446 -14.82 -11.07 -2.49
C SER A 446 -15.32 -12.47 -2.86
N SER A 447 -14.50 -13.27 -3.58
CA SER A 447 -14.84 -14.66 -3.92
C SER A 447 -14.95 -15.56 -2.68
N LEU A 448 -14.08 -15.36 -1.69
CA LEU A 448 -14.18 -16.07 -0.40
C LEU A 448 -15.50 -15.76 0.31
N ILE A 449 -15.89 -14.47 0.37
CA ILE A 449 -17.18 -14.08 0.97
C ILE A 449 -18.35 -14.72 0.22
N GLY A 450 -18.32 -14.69 -1.12
CA GLY A 450 -19.34 -15.36 -1.96
C GLY A 450 -19.47 -16.85 -1.65
N ARG A 451 -18.35 -17.58 -1.52
CA ARG A 451 -18.34 -19.02 -1.16
C ARG A 451 -18.89 -19.29 0.23
N VAL A 452 -18.54 -18.45 1.23
CA VAL A 452 -19.08 -18.57 2.60
C VAL A 452 -20.60 -18.43 2.59
N LEU A 453 -21.13 -17.48 1.80
CA LEU A 453 -22.56 -17.25 1.63
C LEU A 453 -23.25 -18.43 0.91
N GLU A 454 -22.67 -18.90 -0.19
CA GLU A 454 -23.22 -19.98 -1.03
C GLU A 454 -23.25 -21.31 -0.29
N THR A 455 -22.17 -21.65 0.43
CA THR A 455 -22.06 -22.92 1.16
C THR A 455 -22.84 -22.93 2.47
N ASN A 456 -23.42 -21.81 2.89
CA ASN A 456 -24.01 -21.64 4.23
C ASN A 456 -23.05 -22.09 5.35
N TYR A 457 -21.77 -21.67 5.25
CA TYR A 457 -20.67 -22.15 6.10
C TYR A 457 -21.00 -22.10 7.59
N PHE A 458 -21.63 -21.03 8.08
CA PHE A 458 -22.01 -20.86 9.46
C PHE A 458 -23.17 -21.77 9.93
N GLY A 459 -23.86 -22.40 9.00
CA GLY A 459 -24.94 -23.36 9.27
C GLY A 459 -24.49 -24.81 9.23
N LYS A 460 -23.27 -25.09 8.78
CA LYS A 460 -22.73 -26.43 8.66
C LYS A 460 -22.26 -26.98 10.00
N PRO A 461 -22.37 -28.31 10.22
CA PRO A 461 -21.68 -28.96 11.31
C PRO A 461 -20.17 -28.69 11.27
N GLU A 462 -19.54 -28.74 12.44
CA GLU A 462 -18.11 -28.53 12.56
C GLU A 462 -17.34 -29.52 11.68
N GLY A 463 -16.39 -28.98 10.88
CA GLY A 463 -15.55 -29.78 9.98
C GLY A 463 -16.21 -30.31 8.70
N GLU A 464 -17.51 -30.04 8.46
CA GLU A 464 -18.20 -30.49 7.22
C GLU A 464 -17.66 -29.78 5.98
N VAL A 465 -17.34 -28.48 6.09
CA VAL A 465 -16.66 -27.72 5.02
C VAL A 465 -15.34 -27.20 5.56
N PRO A 466 -14.22 -27.85 5.27
CA PRO A 466 -12.89 -27.38 5.68
C PRO A 466 -12.55 -26.03 5.06
N LEU A 467 -11.83 -25.18 5.79
CA LEU A 467 -11.39 -23.87 5.28
C LEU A 467 -10.53 -23.99 4.02
N LYS A 468 -9.70 -25.04 3.92
CA LYS A 468 -8.91 -25.33 2.71
C LYS A 468 -9.77 -25.46 1.45
N ASP A 469 -11.02 -25.95 1.57
CA ASP A 469 -11.93 -26.07 0.44
C ASP A 469 -12.53 -24.70 0.08
N LEU A 470 -12.77 -23.83 1.07
CA LEU A 470 -13.20 -22.44 0.83
C LEU A 470 -12.14 -21.60 0.11
N VAL A 471 -10.84 -21.83 0.43
CA VAL A 471 -9.74 -21.07 -0.17
C VAL A 471 -9.16 -21.73 -1.44
N LYS A 472 -9.58 -22.95 -1.74
CA LYS A 472 -9.09 -23.68 -2.90
C LYS A 472 -9.43 -22.93 -4.20
N ASP A 473 -8.42 -22.79 -5.07
CA ASP A 473 -8.60 -22.13 -6.37
C ASP A 473 -9.26 -20.73 -6.28
N LEU A 474 -8.94 -19.94 -5.23
CA LEU A 474 -9.31 -18.54 -5.21
C LEU A 474 -8.69 -17.77 -6.37
N PRO A 475 -9.37 -16.77 -6.94
CA PRO A 475 -8.86 -16.00 -8.06
C PRO A 475 -7.47 -15.42 -7.77
N GLN A 476 -6.50 -15.75 -8.62
CA GLN A 476 -5.18 -15.15 -8.56
C GLN A 476 -5.17 -13.81 -9.30
N THR A 477 -4.39 -12.86 -8.82
CA THR A 477 -4.20 -11.55 -9.45
C THR A 477 -2.73 -11.21 -9.49
N HIS A 478 -2.23 -10.72 -10.62
CA HIS A 478 -0.85 -10.22 -10.71
C HIS A 478 -0.64 -9.05 -9.75
N SER A 479 0.58 -8.94 -9.21
CA SER A 479 0.96 -7.76 -8.41
C SER A 479 1.16 -6.57 -9.34
N VAL A 480 0.07 -5.83 -9.53
CA VAL A 480 0.00 -4.53 -10.21
C VAL A 480 -0.51 -3.52 -9.21
N SER A 481 0.22 -2.44 -9.03
CA SER A 481 -0.13 -1.37 -8.09
C SER A 481 -0.04 -0.01 -8.77
N GLU A 482 -1.03 0.84 -8.56
CA GLU A 482 -1.14 2.11 -9.27
C GLU A 482 -1.63 3.23 -8.37
N ASN A 483 -0.97 4.36 -8.50
CA ASN A 483 -1.42 5.68 -8.05
C ASN A 483 -1.63 6.55 -9.30
N ALA A 484 -2.09 7.79 -9.12
CA ALA A 484 -2.28 8.73 -10.22
C ALA A 484 -1.01 8.92 -11.08
N ASN A 485 0.17 8.92 -10.45
CA ASN A 485 1.45 9.30 -11.09
C ASN A 485 2.48 8.17 -11.12
N ALA A 486 2.17 7.00 -10.57
CA ALA A 486 3.11 5.88 -10.50
C ALA A 486 2.41 4.54 -10.68
N LYS A 487 3.04 3.67 -11.44
CA LYS A 487 2.61 2.28 -11.66
C LYS A 487 3.76 1.35 -11.32
N VAL A 488 3.47 0.28 -10.58
CA VAL A 488 4.44 -0.77 -10.26
C VAL A 488 3.87 -2.12 -10.67
N VAL A 489 4.65 -2.91 -11.39
CA VAL A 489 4.26 -4.25 -11.81
C VAL A 489 5.33 -5.26 -11.42
N ASN A 490 4.91 -6.42 -10.91
CA ASN A 490 5.81 -7.55 -10.77
C ASN A 490 5.80 -8.38 -12.07
N TYR A 491 6.91 -8.34 -12.79
CA TYR A 491 7.06 -9.04 -14.06
C TYR A 491 8.27 -9.96 -14.02
N LYS A 492 8.07 -11.26 -14.32
CA LYS A 492 9.10 -12.31 -14.22
C LYS A 492 9.87 -12.31 -12.88
N GLY A 493 9.17 -12.06 -11.77
CA GLY A 493 9.75 -12.04 -10.42
C GLY A 493 10.52 -10.77 -10.05
N LYS A 494 10.58 -9.78 -10.93
CA LYS A 494 11.18 -8.47 -10.67
C LYS A 494 10.11 -7.39 -10.66
N ASP A 495 10.33 -6.35 -9.86
CA ASP A 495 9.43 -5.22 -9.81
C ASP A 495 9.92 -4.12 -10.76
N TYR A 496 9.01 -3.58 -11.55
CA TYR A 496 9.25 -2.48 -12.48
C TYR A 496 8.34 -1.32 -12.14
N VAL A 497 8.87 -0.10 -12.21
CA VAL A 497 8.14 1.14 -11.95
C VAL A 497 8.12 2.03 -13.17
N LYS A 498 6.98 2.66 -13.39
CA LYS A 498 6.78 3.75 -14.34
C LYS A 498 6.23 4.95 -13.60
N MET A 499 6.95 6.07 -13.66
CA MET A 499 6.52 7.36 -13.10
C MET A 499 5.98 8.24 -14.22
N ASP A 500 4.75 8.71 -14.10
CA ASP A 500 4.11 9.56 -15.12
C ASP A 500 4.32 9.03 -16.55
N ASN A 501 4.83 9.87 -17.46
CA ASN A 501 5.13 9.53 -18.85
C ASN A 501 6.58 9.05 -19.07
N LYS A 502 7.30 8.65 -18.00
CA LYS A 502 8.67 8.13 -18.12
C LYS A 502 8.67 6.66 -18.57
N ASP A 503 9.84 6.19 -19.01
CA ASP A 503 10.05 4.77 -19.31
C ASP A 503 10.03 3.90 -18.05
N TRP A 504 9.64 2.65 -18.22
CA TRP A 504 9.75 1.64 -17.19
C TRP A 504 11.19 1.42 -16.76
N ARG A 505 11.40 1.28 -15.47
CA ARG A 505 12.71 0.96 -14.87
C ARG A 505 12.54 -0.14 -13.85
N GLU A 506 13.55 -1.01 -13.71
CA GLU A 506 13.58 -2.00 -12.64
C GLU A 506 13.62 -1.28 -11.28
N TYR A 507 12.73 -1.66 -10.39
CA TYR A 507 12.68 -1.12 -9.02
C TYR A 507 13.67 -1.89 -8.15
N ALA A 508 14.79 -1.27 -7.81
CA ALA A 508 15.81 -1.88 -6.96
C ALA A 508 15.37 -1.81 -5.48
N LYS A 509 15.14 -2.96 -4.88
CA LYS A 509 14.86 -3.08 -3.43
C LYS A 509 16.07 -2.75 -2.58
#